data_96679ceb7922265d0e2f141be180b569
#
_entry.id   96679ceb7922265d0e2f141be180b569
#
_cell.length_a   1.000
_cell.length_b   1.000
_cell.length_c   1.000
_cell.angle_alpha   90.00
_cell.angle_beta   90.00
_cell.angle_gamma   90.00
#
_symmetry.space_group_name_H-M   'P 1'
#
loop_
_entity.id
_entity.type
_entity.pdbx_description
1 polymer ?
#
loop_
_entity_poly.entity_id
_entity_poly.type
_entity_poly.pdbx_seq_one_letter_code
_entity_poly.pdbx_strand_id
1 'polypeptide(L)'
;MGGYAVVDVETTGLFPGAHDRIVEIAVVLVSAGGEIEGSWATLVNPQRDLGPQHVHQISSSDVLSAPTFAQIAGTLAALLAGRVFVAHNASFDRRFVQGEFAALGHDVPIVAETTLCTMQWSALLLPDAPRSLAGCCGSVGIVLEDAHEALADATATAALLQHCLRAAGMPADAGPRGGWCGADVPAWQPPWADTVELAATATWPQIPAAGVACVRRGCAAEQQVPFLSRLVEHLPRAAQTWECEQYLALVDRVLLDRVVCVREQDALAAAACELGIDRCTALALHHTYLDALAHAAWADGVVTDAEIADLRDVADLLCLTPDDIGRALAAAARSAAEGPGCDAAAAEPPRFCLAPGDLVVFTGDMALPRDEWVARAWAAGLVAHPTVTKKVALVIAADPDSLSGKARKAADYGIPIVTERAFAGLLDDFLTR
;
A
#
# COMPACT_ATOMS: atom_id res chain seq x y z
N MET A 1 -0.48 0.45 32.30
CA MET A 1 0.01 -0.72 31.58
C MET A 1 0.21 -0.30 30.15
N GLY A 2 1.37 -0.62 29.60
CA GLY A 2 1.68 -0.26 28.21
C GLY A 2 0.72 -0.95 27.23
N GLY A 3 0.44 -0.29 26.15
CA GLY A 3 -0.26 -0.79 24.98
C GLY A 3 0.60 -0.53 23.77
N TYR A 4 -0.01 -0.10 22.70
CA TYR A 4 0.65 0.18 21.44
C TYR A 4 0.45 1.66 21.06
N ALA A 5 1.44 2.26 20.45
CA ALA A 5 1.36 3.56 19.81
C ALA A 5 1.58 3.34 18.30
N VAL A 6 0.52 3.38 17.55
CA VAL A 6 0.56 3.21 16.09
C VAL A 6 0.88 4.56 15.48
N VAL A 7 2.01 4.63 14.81
CA VAL A 7 2.58 5.88 14.26
C VAL A 7 2.62 5.78 12.75
N ASP A 8 2.32 6.90 12.10
CA ASP A 8 2.56 7.11 10.69
C ASP A 8 3.09 8.51 10.47
N VAL A 9 4.02 8.68 9.51
CA VAL A 9 4.65 9.96 9.22
C VAL A 9 4.68 10.25 7.72
N GLU A 10 4.34 11.51 7.36
CA GLU A 10 4.67 12.08 6.07
C GLU A 10 5.95 12.89 6.17
N THR A 11 6.77 12.86 5.11
CA THR A 11 8.15 13.36 5.17
C THR A 11 8.55 14.14 3.93
N THR A 12 9.60 14.97 4.05
CA THR A 12 10.17 15.72 2.92
C THR A 12 11.01 14.87 1.97
N GLY A 13 11.17 13.60 2.25
CA GLY A 13 11.98 12.65 1.48
C GLY A 13 12.18 11.37 2.27
N LEU A 14 13.17 10.54 1.92
CA LEU A 14 13.27 9.17 2.41
C LEU A 14 14.30 8.96 3.54
N PHE A 15 15.15 9.96 3.81
CA PHE A 15 16.34 9.77 4.64
C PHE A 15 16.52 10.87 5.68
N PRO A 16 16.22 10.60 6.95
CA PRO A 16 16.49 11.56 8.02
C PRO A 16 17.98 11.90 8.13
N GLY A 17 18.90 10.97 7.83
CA GLY A 17 20.34 11.20 7.77
C GLY A 17 20.79 12.12 6.64
N ALA A 18 20.01 12.27 5.56
CA ALA A 18 20.21 13.23 4.47
C ALA A 18 19.44 14.55 4.68
N HIS A 19 19.07 14.85 5.90
CA HIS A 19 18.34 16.05 6.34
C HIS A 19 16.84 16.05 5.99
N ASP A 20 16.25 14.94 5.59
CA ASP A 20 14.80 14.89 5.44
C ASP A 20 14.11 14.94 6.80
N ARG A 21 12.94 15.55 6.82
CA ARG A 21 12.21 15.92 8.02
C ARG A 21 10.76 15.43 7.94
N ILE A 22 10.13 15.30 9.09
CA ILE A 22 8.69 15.02 9.20
C ILE A 22 7.89 16.28 8.85
N VAL A 23 6.85 16.15 8.02
CA VAL A 23 5.89 17.21 7.66
C VAL A 23 4.50 16.97 8.24
N GLU A 24 4.16 15.71 8.54
CA GLU A 24 2.97 15.33 9.29
C GLU A 24 3.28 14.11 10.14
N ILE A 25 2.65 14.01 11.29
CA ILE A 25 2.75 12.83 12.15
C ILE A 25 1.42 12.54 12.81
N ALA A 26 1.08 11.27 12.87
CA ALA A 26 -0.09 10.77 13.58
C ALA A 26 0.29 9.66 14.57
N VAL A 27 -0.44 9.58 15.65
CA VAL A 27 -0.35 8.52 16.66
C VAL A 27 -1.75 8.05 17.00
N VAL A 28 -2.02 6.76 16.83
CA VAL A 28 -3.23 6.11 17.33
C VAL A 28 -2.84 5.23 18.51
N LEU A 29 -3.45 5.50 19.66
CA LEU A 29 -3.18 4.77 20.87
C LEU A 29 -4.09 3.55 20.95
N VAL A 30 -3.50 2.39 21.16
CA VAL A 30 -4.21 1.11 21.26
C VAL A 30 -3.86 0.46 22.60
N SER A 31 -4.87 -0.01 23.32
CA SER A 31 -4.69 -0.69 24.60
C SER A 31 -3.96 -2.03 24.42
N ALA A 32 -3.46 -2.61 25.50
CA ALA A 32 -2.90 -3.97 25.49
C ALA A 32 -3.92 -5.03 25.03
N GLY A 33 -5.21 -4.76 25.19
CA GLY A 33 -6.31 -5.61 24.69
C GLY A 33 -6.67 -5.39 23.21
N GLY A 34 -6.03 -4.44 22.54
CA GLY A 34 -6.29 -4.13 21.15
C GLY A 34 -7.41 -3.10 20.91
N GLU A 35 -7.89 -2.39 21.92
CA GLU A 35 -8.91 -1.36 21.77
C GLU A 35 -8.28 0.01 21.51
N ILE A 36 -8.85 0.80 20.57
CA ILE A 36 -8.40 2.16 20.30
C ILE A 36 -8.80 3.05 21.49
N GLU A 37 -7.80 3.69 22.12
CA GLU A 37 -7.98 4.59 23.26
C GLU A 37 -8.08 6.06 22.88
N GLY A 38 -7.51 6.43 21.72
CA GLY A 38 -7.52 7.78 21.21
C GLY A 38 -6.55 7.98 20.05
N SER A 39 -6.55 9.17 19.49
CA SER A 39 -5.63 9.54 18.42
C SER A 39 -5.13 10.97 18.59
N TRP A 40 -3.95 11.22 18.07
CA TRP A 40 -3.33 12.53 18.01
C TRP A 40 -2.63 12.66 16.66
N ALA A 41 -2.75 13.81 16.00
CA ALA A 41 -2.01 14.09 14.79
C ALA A 41 -1.82 15.60 14.61
N THR A 42 -0.76 15.97 13.90
CA THR A 42 -0.49 17.36 13.54
C THR A 42 0.42 17.45 12.32
N LEU A 43 0.21 18.48 11.51
CA LEU A 43 1.24 18.96 10.59
C LEU A 43 2.45 19.44 11.39
N VAL A 44 3.63 19.31 10.79
CA VAL A 44 4.90 19.73 11.35
C VAL A 44 5.60 20.66 10.36
N ASN A 45 6.05 21.82 10.83
CA ASN A 45 6.86 22.70 10.02
C ASN A 45 8.30 22.14 9.95
N PRO A 46 8.75 21.60 8.81
CA PRO A 46 10.06 20.98 8.69
C PRO A 46 11.19 22.00 8.62
N GLN A 47 10.87 23.30 8.50
CA GLN A 47 11.82 24.41 8.33
C GLN A 47 12.73 24.26 7.10
N ARG A 48 12.20 23.60 6.05
CA ARG A 48 12.86 23.36 4.77
C ARG A 48 11.83 23.16 3.67
N ASP A 49 12.28 22.88 2.45
CA ASP A 49 11.44 22.45 1.33
C ASP A 49 10.65 21.19 1.69
N LEU A 50 9.40 21.12 1.24
CA LEU A 50 8.46 20.03 1.61
C LEU A 50 8.70 18.73 0.84
N GLY A 51 9.52 18.75 -0.20
CA GLY A 51 9.74 17.56 -1.03
C GLY A 51 8.50 17.18 -1.86
N PRO A 52 8.09 15.91 -1.86
CA PRO A 52 7.10 15.38 -2.79
C PRO A 52 5.65 15.76 -2.42
N GLN A 53 5.30 17.04 -2.60
CA GLN A 53 3.97 17.57 -2.26
C GLN A 53 2.82 16.87 -2.99
N HIS A 54 3.07 16.25 -4.12
CA HIS A 54 2.05 15.50 -4.87
C HIS A 54 1.75 14.11 -4.25
N VAL A 55 2.61 13.61 -3.37
CA VAL A 55 2.37 12.37 -2.59
C VAL A 55 1.55 12.70 -1.34
N HIS A 56 2.13 13.49 -0.44
CA HIS A 56 1.48 13.81 0.84
C HIS A 56 0.47 14.97 0.74
N GLN A 57 0.36 15.66 -0.39
CA GLN A 57 -0.59 16.75 -0.67
C GLN A 57 -0.57 17.93 0.33
N ILE A 58 0.51 18.08 1.07
CA ILE A 58 0.69 19.18 2.02
C ILE A 58 1.38 20.33 1.29
N SER A 59 0.78 21.51 1.32
CA SER A 59 1.34 22.72 0.71
C SER A 59 2.19 23.51 1.70
N SER A 60 3.04 24.40 1.17
CA SER A 60 3.84 25.29 2.02
C SER A 60 2.98 26.20 2.90
N SER A 61 1.78 26.57 2.46
CA SER A 61 0.84 27.35 3.27
C SER A 61 0.31 26.57 4.48
N ASP A 62 0.15 25.25 4.38
CA ASP A 62 -0.38 24.43 5.46
C ASP A 62 0.59 24.33 6.63
N VAL A 63 1.89 24.27 6.34
CA VAL A 63 2.93 24.11 7.37
C VAL A 63 3.45 25.43 7.96
N LEU A 64 3.12 26.58 7.38
CA LEU A 64 3.57 27.87 7.89
C LEU A 64 3.11 28.13 9.33
N SER A 65 1.89 27.72 9.67
CA SER A 65 1.31 27.85 11.01
C SER A 65 1.49 26.60 11.88
N ALA A 66 2.06 25.54 11.32
CA ALA A 66 2.27 24.28 12.03
C ALA A 66 3.42 24.40 13.03
N PRO A 67 3.37 23.68 14.15
CA PRO A 67 4.47 23.63 15.10
C PRO A 67 5.69 22.95 14.47
N THR A 68 6.87 23.33 14.93
CA THR A 68 8.11 22.58 14.63
C THR A 68 8.17 21.30 15.43
N PHE A 69 9.00 20.32 15.01
CA PHE A 69 9.15 19.08 15.77
C PHE A 69 9.60 19.34 17.23
N ALA A 70 10.47 20.29 17.46
CA ALA A 70 10.92 20.69 18.81
C ALA A 70 9.72 21.07 19.73
N GLN A 71 8.69 21.69 19.18
CA GLN A 71 7.51 22.10 19.95
C GLN A 71 6.57 20.94 20.28
N ILE A 72 6.55 19.88 19.47
CA ILE A 72 5.69 18.71 19.69
C ILE A 72 6.42 17.56 20.40
N ALA A 73 7.76 17.59 20.45
CA ALA A 73 8.60 16.50 20.95
C ALA A 73 8.19 16.00 22.34
N GLY A 74 7.88 16.90 23.28
CA GLY A 74 7.44 16.52 24.62
C GLY A 74 6.09 15.82 24.63
N THR A 75 5.14 16.28 23.83
CA THR A 75 3.82 15.62 23.67
C THR A 75 3.98 14.26 23.04
N LEU A 76 4.77 14.17 21.95
CA LEU A 76 5.02 12.90 21.26
C LEU A 76 5.72 11.90 22.18
N ALA A 77 6.77 12.32 22.92
CA ALA A 77 7.44 11.46 23.88
C ALA A 77 6.47 10.90 24.94
N ALA A 78 5.55 11.72 25.44
CA ALA A 78 4.54 11.28 26.41
C ALA A 78 3.54 10.27 25.82
N LEU A 79 3.18 10.38 24.54
CA LEU A 79 2.29 9.44 23.86
C LEU A 79 2.96 8.09 23.60
N LEU A 80 4.28 8.09 23.32
CA LEU A 80 5.04 6.90 22.99
C LEU A 80 5.57 6.18 24.23
N ALA A 81 5.77 6.88 25.34
CA ALA A 81 6.39 6.33 26.54
C ALA A 81 5.60 5.15 27.12
N GLY A 82 6.30 4.02 27.32
CA GLY A 82 5.74 2.79 27.89
C GLY A 82 4.82 2.02 26.92
N ARG A 83 4.83 2.35 25.64
CA ARG A 83 4.05 1.70 24.59
C ARG A 83 4.97 1.11 23.54
N VAL A 84 4.54 0.03 22.90
CA VAL A 84 5.19 -0.52 21.72
C VAL A 84 4.99 0.43 20.57
N PHE A 85 6.07 0.82 19.91
CA PHE A 85 6.01 1.58 18.65
C PHE A 85 5.52 0.67 17.53
N VAL A 86 4.48 1.03 16.83
CA VAL A 86 3.91 0.24 15.73
C VAL A 86 3.77 1.10 14.49
N ALA A 87 4.16 0.59 13.32
CA ALA A 87 3.89 1.24 12.03
C ALA A 87 3.79 0.19 10.91
N HIS A 88 3.32 0.61 9.74
CA HIS A 88 3.37 -0.21 8.54
C HIS A 88 4.65 0.12 7.76
N ASN A 89 5.58 -0.84 7.65
CA ASN A 89 7.00 -0.61 7.31
C ASN A 89 7.73 0.20 8.40
N ALA A 90 7.61 -0.25 9.63
CA ALA A 90 8.01 0.46 10.84
C ALA A 90 9.48 0.93 10.89
N SER A 91 10.37 0.34 10.08
CA SER A 91 11.76 0.80 9.96
C SER A 91 11.86 2.21 9.41
N PHE A 92 10.93 2.62 8.56
CA PHE A 92 10.88 3.95 7.98
C PHE A 92 10.46 4.99 9.04
N ASP A 93 9.27 4.84 9.61
CA ASP A 93 8.72 5.77 10.60
C ASP A 93 9.62 5.90 11.82
N ARG A 94 10.13 4.76 12.29
CA ARG A 94 11.07 4.70 13.41
C ARG A 94 12.30 5.56 13.16
N ARG A 95 12.95 5.44 11.99
CA ARG A 95 14.16 6.21 11.66
C ARG A 95 13.90 7.70 11.63
N PHE A 96 12.76 8.13 11.10
CA PHE A 96 12.38 9.53 11.09
C PHE A 96 12.13 10.07 12.49
N VAL A 97 11.33 9.36 13.29
CA VAL A 97 11.06 9.78 14.67
C VAL A 97 12.35 9.82 15.50
N GLN A 98 13.20 8.80 15.40
CA GLN A 98 14.52 8.80 16.07
C GLN A 98 15.40 9.95 15.59
N GLY A 99 15.46 10.18 14.27
CA GLY A 99 16.27 11.27 13.69
C GLY A 99 15.84 12.65 14.17
N GLU A 100 14.56 12.89 14.27
CA GLU A 100 14.01 14.15 14.79
C GLU A 100 14.35 14.35 16.29
N PHE A 101 14.22 13.33 17.12
CA PHE A 101 14.63 13.40 18.52
C PHE A 101 16.15 13.57 18.66
N ALA A 102 16.93 12.85 17.87
CA ALA A 102 18.40 12.98 17.87
C ALA A 102 18.86 14.37 17.46
N ALA A 103 18.19 15.02 16.50
CA ALA A 103 18.45 16.41 16.10
C ALA A 103 18.22 17.40 17.25
N LEU A 104 17.38 17.05 18.23
CA LEU A 104 17.16 17.81 19.47
C LEU A 104 18.11 17.40 20.62
N GLY A 105 19.01 16.44 20.37
CA GLY A 105 19.93 15.91 21.38
C GLY A 105 19.31 14.90 22.35
N HIS A 106 18.18 14.30 21.98
CA HIS A 106 17.52 13.28 22.77
C HIS A 106 17.69 11.89 22.14
N ASP A 107 18.11 10.93 22.94
CA ASP A 107 18.07 9.51 22.59
C ASP A 107 16.77 8.90 23.11
N VAL A 108 16.00 8.27 22.22
CA VAL A 108 14.69 7.66 22.53
C VAL A 108 14.76 6.16 22.35
N PRO A 109 14.11 5.36 23.21
CA PRO A 109 14.20 3.90 23.22
C PRO A 109 13.28 3.25 22.18
N ILE A 110 13.23 3.78 20.97
CA ILE A 110 12.47 3.23 19.83
C ILE A 110 13.44 2.38 19.00
N VAL A 111 13.76 1.18 19.46
CA VAL A 111 14.66 0.24 18.80
C VAL A 111 13.89 -0.90 18.15
N ALA A 112 14.55 -1.76 17.38
CA ALA A 112 13.88 -2.86 16.68
C ALA A 112 13.11 -3.77 17.65
N GLU A 113 13.68 -4.01 18.83
CA GLU A 113 13.12 -4.88 19.89
C GLU A 113 11.89 -4.28 20.58
N THR A 114 11.70 -2.95 20.51
CA THR A 114 10.53 -2.24 21.07
C THR A 114 9.54 -1.82 19.98
N THR A 115 9.71 -2.32 18.75
CA THR A 115 8.93 -1.94 17.59
C THR A 115 8.22 -3.14 16.98
N LEU A 116 6.96 -2.97 16.57
CA LEU A 116 6.22 -3.93 15.75
C LEU A 116 5.97 -3.36 14.35
N CYS A 117 6.14 -4.20 13.35
CA CYS A 117 5.87 -3.84 11.96
C CYS A 117 4.66 -4.62 11.42
N THR A 118 3.56 -3.95 11.15
CA THR A 118 2.35 -4.61 10.64
C THR A 118 2.56 -5.18 9.23
N MET A 119 3.47 -4.64 8.41
CA MET A 119 3.85 -5.21 7.13
C MET A 119 4.50 -6.59 7.31
N GLN A 120 5.40 -6.73 8.28
CA GLN A 120 6.05 -8.00 8.64
C GLN A 120 5.03 -9.03 9.18
N TRP A 121 4.12 -8.57 10.03
CA TRP A 121 3.09 -9.43 10.60
C TRP A 121 2.08 -9.88 9.56
N SER A 122 1.70 -9.00 8.64
CA SER A 122 0.86 -9.36 7.51
C SER A 122 1.54 -10.40 6.60
N ALA A 123 2.87 -10.35 6.44
CA ALA A 123 3.58 -11.37 5.66
C ALA A 123 3.46 -12.77 6.27
N LEU A 124 3.37 -12.86 7.61
CA LEU A 124 3.20 -14.13 8.31
C LEU A 124 1.73 -14.57 8.41
N LEU A 125 0.84 -13.62 8.64
CA LEU A 125 -0.58 -13.89 8.92
C LEU A 125 -1.45 -13.85 7.66
N LEU A 126 -1.02 -13.16 6.60
CA LEU A 126 -1.73 -12.96 5.34
C LEU A 126 -0.74 -13.16 4.17
N PRO A 127 -0.27 -14.39 3.92
CA PRO A 127 0.82 -14.64 2.97
C PRO A 127 0.50 -14.20 1.54
N ASP A 128 -0.79 -14.19 1.16
CA ASP A 128 -1.25 -13.79 -0.17
C ASP A 128 -1.52 -12.28 -0.29
N ALA A 129 -1.45 -11.53 0.81
CA ALA A 129 -1.66 -10.09 0.78
C ALA A 129 -0.46 -9.36 0.19
N PRO A 130 -0.67 -8.30 -0.60
CA PRO A 130 0.40 -7.38 -1.01
C PRO A 130 1.15 -6.82 0.20
N ARG A 131 2.35 -6.23 -0.02
CA ARG A 131 3.12 -5.62 1.09
C ARG A 131 2.59 -4.23 1.49
N SER A 132 1.86 -3.54 0.62
CA SER A 132 1.32 -2.21 0.89
C SER A 132 0.27 -2.23 2.01
N LEU A 133 0.10 -1.08 2.70
CA LEU A 133 -0.94 -0.94 3.73
C LEU A 133 -2.33 -1.16 3.13
N ALA A 134 -2.62 -0.53 1.99
CA ALA A 134 -3.89 -0.67 1.29
C ALA A 134 -4.19 -2.13 0.91
N GLY A 135 -3.19 -2.84 0.35
CA GLY A 135 -3.32 -4.26 -0.01
C GLY A 135 -3.54 -5.16 1.21
N CYS A 136 -2.81 -4.97 2.30
CA CYS A 136 -3.02 -5.71 3.54
C CYS A 136 -4.41 -5.45 4.14
N CYS A 137 -4.83 -4.18 4.20
CA CYS A 137 -6.15 -3.78 4.69
C CYS A 137 -7.26 -4.37 3.82
N GLY A 138 -7.15 -4.26 2.50
CA GLY A 138 -8.11 -4.82 1.54
C GLY A 138 -8.28 -6.34 1.70
N SER A 139 -7.20 -7.07 1.95
CA SER A 139 -7.21 -8.52 2.15
C SER A 139 -8.03 -8.96 3.38
N VAL A 140 -8.23 -8.08 4.34
CA VAL A 140 -9.00 -8.36 5.57
C VAL A 140 -10.28 -7.53 5.70
N GLY A 141 -10.66 -6.81 4.63
CA GLY A 141 -11.88 -6.01 4.59
C GLY A 141 -11.83 -4.71 5.38
N ILE A 142 -10.65 -4.17 5.65
CA ILE A 142 -10.45 -2.85 6.24
C ILE A 142 -10.47 -1.82 5.11
N VAL A 143 -11.34 -0.83 5.21
CA VAL A 143 -11.40 0.28 4.25
C VAL A 143 -10.37 1.32 4.65
N LEU A 144 -9.49 1.69 3.73
CA LEU A 144 -8.57 2.80 3.86
C LEU A 144 -9.18 4.01 3.13
N GLU A 145 -9.57 5.02 3.90
CA GLU A 145 -10.05 6.31 3.39
C GLU A 145 -8.88 7.30 3.45
N ASP A 146 -8.78 8.19 2.47
CA ASP A 146 -7.76 9.25 2.42
C ASP A 146 -6.31 8.76 2.61
N ALA A 147 -5.88 7.77 1.81
CA ALA A 147 -4.50 7.30 1.77
C ALA A 147 -3.50 8.47 1.62
N HIS A 148 -2.33 8.36 2.26
CA HIS A 148 -1.30 9.41 2.35
C HIS A 148 -1.70 10.61 3.23
N GLU A 149 -2.65 10.41 4.14
CA GLU A 149 -2.88 11.23 5.30
C GLU A 149 -2.43 10.46 6.55
N ALA A 150 -1.46 10.98 7.30
CA ALA A 150 -0.84 10.23 8.41
C ALA A 150 -1.87 9.70 9.42
N LEU A 151 -2.98 10.41 9.68
CA LEU A 151 -3.99 9.93 10.61
C LEU A 151 -4.84 8.78 10.02
N ALA A 152 -5.16 8.85 8.73
CA ALA A 152 -5.90 7.79 8.05
C ALA A 152 -5.06 6.51 8.00
N ASP A 153 -3.79 6.62 7.61
CA ASP A 153 -2.86 5.50 7.52
C ASP A 153 -2.54 4.89 8.90
N ALA A 154 -2.32 5.72 9.93
CA ALA A 154 -2.18 5.24 11.31
C ALA A 154 -3.45 4.55 11.83
N THR A 155 -4.64 5.02 11.45
CA THR A 155 -5.93 4.42 11.86
C THR A 155 -6.13 3.07 11.17
N ALA A 156 -5.85 2.97 9.86
CA ALA A 156 -5.90 1.72 9.12
C ALA A 156 -4.87 0.72 9.65
N THR A 157 -3.65 1.19 9.95
CA THR A 157 -2.60 0.37 10.57
C THR A 157 -3.01 -0.12 11.97
N ALA A 158 -3.72 0.70 12.77
CA ALA A 158 -4.25 0.26 14.06
C ALA A 158 -5.34 -0.81 13.90
N ALA A 159 -6.22 -0.69 12.91
CA ALA A 159 -7.21 -1.72 12.60
C ALA A 159 -6.55 -3.03 12.12
N LEU A 160 -5.50 -2.93 11.31
CA LEU A 160 -4.70 -4.08 10.88
C LEU A 160 -3.97 -4.73 12.06
N LEU A 161 -3.40 -3.93 12.99
CA LEU A 161 -2.83 -4.43 14.25
C LEU A 161 -3.87 -5.19 15.07
N GLN A 162 -5.08 -4.65 15.23
CA GLN A 162 -6.18 -5.34 15.93
C GLN A 162 -6.51 -6.69 15.28
N HIS A 163 -6.48 -6.76 13.94
CA HIS A 163 -6.67 -8.01 13.22
C HIS A 163 -5.55 -9.00 13.54
N CYS A 164 -4.29 -8.57 13.50
CA CYS A 164 -3.12 -9.38 13.82
C CYS A 164 -3.15 -9.89 15.27
N LEU A 165 -3.48 -9.02 16.24
CA LEU A 165 -3.59 -9.40 17.66
C LEU A 165 -4.67 -10.46 17.88
N ARG A 166 -5.83 -10.33 17.23
CA ARG A 166 -6.91 -11.32 17.31
C ARG A 166 -6.51 -12.65 16.68
N ALA A 167 -5.87 -12.61 15.50
CA ALA A 167 -5.39 -13.82 14.84
C ALA A 167 -4.34 -14.56 15.66
N ALA A 168 -3.46 -13.83 16.33
CA ALA A 168 -2.43 -14.38 17.21
C ALA A 168 -2.96 -14.96 18.53
N GLY A 169 -4.04 -14.42 19.06
CA GLY A 169 -4.69 -14.88 20.29
C GLY A 169 -5.67 -16.04 20.10
N MET A 170 -5.89 -16.51 18.88
CA MET A 170 -6.80 -17.63 18.61
C MET A 170 -6.17 -18.96 19.03
N PRO A 171 -6.89 -19.84 19.77
CA PRO A 171 -6.43 -21.19 20.07
C PRO A 171 -6.18 -21.97 18.76
N ALA A 172 -5.18 -22.86 18.75
CA ALA A 172 -4.78 -23.65 17.58
C ALA A 172 -5.90 -24.59 17.05
N ASP A 173 -6.96 -24.80 17.83
CA ASP A 173 -8.15 -25.63 17.52
C ASP A 173 -9.33 -24.82 16.97
N ALA A 174 -9.25 -23.50 16.92
CA ALA A 174 -10.22 -22.68 16.21
C ALA A 174 -10.00 -22.84 14.70
N GLY A 175 -10.66 -23.86 14.12
CA GLY A 175 -10.57 -24.18 12.70
C GLY A 175 -10.80 -22.97 11.79
N PRO A 176 -10.28 -23.00 10.56
CA PRO A 176 -10.19 -21.85 9.68
C PRO A 176 -11.57 -21.36 9.26
N ARG A 177 -12.01 -20.26 9.81
CA ARG A 177 -13.01 -19.43 9.15
C ARG A 177 -12.24 -18.48 8.21
N GLY A 178 -11.86 -19.04 7.05
CA GLY A 178 -11.13 -18.29 6.02
C GLY A 178 -9.71 -18.81 5.80
N GLY A 179 -9.55 -19.95 5.16
CA GLY A 179 -8.37 -20.30 4.36
C GLY A 179 -7.04 -20.61 5.08
N TRP A 180 -6.98 -20.73 6.39
CA TRP A 180 -5.75 -21.08 7.10
C TRP A 180 -5.61 -22.61 7.22
N CYS A 181 -4.94 -23.22 6.26
CA CYS A 181 -4.51 -24.61 6.30
C CYS A 181 -2.99 -24.67 6.52
N GLY A 182 -2.55 -24.67 7.77
CA GLY A 182 -1.17 -24.99 8.12
C GLY A 182 -1.16 -25.86 9.35
N ALA A 183 -1.16 -27.19 9.16
CA ALA A 183 -1.14 -28.17 10.25
C ALA A 183 0.18 -28.24 11.04
N ASP A 184 1.16 -27.37 10.72
CA ASP A 184 2.49 -27.34 11.35
C ASP A 184 2.92 -25.91 11.76
N VAL A 185 2.00 -25.06 12.22
CA VAL A 185 2.42 -23.87 12.95
C VAL A 185 2.85 -24.36 14.33
N PRO A 186 4.15 -24.33 14.70
CA PRO A 186 4.58 -24.62 16.06
C PRO A 186 3.77 -23.73 16.97
N ALA A 187 3.49 -24.16 18.22
CA ALA A 187 2.79 -23.36 19.21
C ALA A 187 3.47 -21.98 19.28
N TRP A 188 3.02 -21.08 18.41
CA TRP A 188 3.63 -19.81 18.15
C TRP A 188 3.23 -18.90 19.29
N GLN A 189 4.18 -18.66 20.16
CA GLN A 189 4.03 -17.58 21.12
C GLN A 189 4.34 -16.29 20.36
N PRO A 190 3.40 -15.34 20.30
CA PRO A 190 3.67 -14.08 19.69
C PRO A 190 4.91 -13.46 20.34
N PRO A 191 5.94 -13.07 19.56
CA PRO A 191 7.15 -12.45 20.10
C PRO A 191 6.91 -11.09 20.77
N TRP A 192 5.68 -10.62 20.78
CA TRP A 192 5.30 -9.35 21.38
C TRP A 192 5.28 -9.33 22.91
N ALA A 193 5.21 -10.47 23.59
CA ALA A 193 5.27 -10.46 25.06
C ALA A 193 6.55 -9.77 25.52
N ASP A 194 7.69 -10.15 24.95
CA ASP A 194 8.99 -9.54 25.26
C ASP A 194 9.05 -8.08 24.77
N THR A 195 8.54 -7.80 23.56
CA THR A 195 8.48 -6.45 23.00
C THR A 195 7.64 -5.52 23.89
N VAL A 196 6.49 -5.97 24.36
CA VAL A 196 5.63 -5.20 25.28
C VAL A 196 6.31 -4.92 26.61
N GLU A 197 7.00 -5.90 27.18
CA GLU A 197 7.73 -5.74 28.43
C GLU A 197 8.92 -4.78 28.27
N LEU A 198 9.70 -4.93 27.20
CA LEU A 198 10.81 -4.05 26.88
C LEU A 198 10.34 -2.60 26.66
N ALA A 199 9.28 -2.40 25.91
CA ALA A 199 8.72 -1.06 25.69
C ALA A 199 8.16 -0.45 26.98
N ALA A 200 7.48 -1.24 27.82
CA ALA A 200 6.90 -0.78 29.09
C ALA A 200 7.97 -0.37 30.13
N THR A 201 9.15 -0.98 30.07
CA THR A 201 10.27 -0.71 31.00
C THR A 201 11.30 0.27 30.45
N ALA A 202 11.19 0.66 29.18
CA ALA A 202 12.11 1.57 28.51
C ALA A 202 12.09 2.98 29.14
N THR A 203 13.27 3.52 29.37
CA THR A 203 13.42 4.87 29.96
C THR A 203 13.37 5.94 28.87
N TRP A 204 12.38 6.80 28.96
CA TRP A 204 12.21 7.93 28.04
C TRP A 204 12.82 9.22 28.59
N PRO A 205 13.37 10.09 27.72
CA PRO A 205 13.84 11.40 28.14
C PRO A 205 12.66 12.26 28.63
N GLN A 206 12.90 13.05 29.68
CA GLN A 206 11.90 13.99 30.21
C GLN A 206 11.93 15.27 29.37
N ILE A 207 11.04 15.35 28.37
CA ILE A 207 10.91 16.51 27.49
C ILE A 207 9.63 17.26 27.87
N PRO A 208 9.71 18.53 28.27
CA PRO A 208 8.51 19.30 28.60
C PRO A 208 7.61 19.47 27.39
N ALA A 209 6.32 19.22 27.56
CA ALA A 209 5.34 19.52 26.52
C ALA A 209 5.15 21.04 26.40
N ALA A 210 5.27 21.59 25.20
CA ALA A 210 5.15 23.01 24.96
C ALA A 210 3.69 23.52 24.92
N GLY A 211 2.70 22.62 24.95
CA GLY A 211 1.26 22.97 24.96
C GLY A 211 0.82 23.68 23.67
N VAL A 212 1.46 23.39 22.55
CA VAL A 212 1.10 23.96 21.25
C VAL A 212 -0.17 23.30 20.68
N ALA A 213 -0.95 24.08 19.95
CA ALA A 213 -2.11 23.57 19.24
C ALA A 213 -1.70 22.69 18.06
N CYS A 214 -2.40 21.59 17.86
CA CYS A 214 -2.27 20.77 16.66
C CYS A 214 -2.85 21.52 15.45
N VAL A 215 -2.16 21.42 14.33
CA VAL A 215 -2.61 21.92 13.04
C VAL A 215 -2.93 20.73 12.15
N ARG A 216 -4.14 20.68 11.60
CA ARG A 216 -4.59 19.63 10.68
C ARG A 216 -4.53 20.17 9.26
N ARG A 217 -4.34 19.27 8.28
CA ARG A 217 -4.49 19.64 6.87
C ARG A 217 -5.94 20.03 6.59
N GLY A 218 -6.16 20.95 5.63
CA GLY A 218 -7.50 21.20 5.09
C GLY A 218 -7.98 20.00 4.27
N CYS A 219 -9.30 19.90 4.01
CA CYS A 219 -9.79 18.90 3.07
C CYS A 219 -9.13 19.08 1.72
N ALA A 220 -8.36 18.08 1.28
CA ALA A 220 -7.81 18.05 -0.06
C ALA A 220 -8.96 17.91 -1.09
N ALA A 221 -8.85 18.63 -2.21
CA ALA A 221 -9.73 18.36 -3.35
C ALA A 221 -9.38 16.95 -3.89
N GLU A 222 -10.41 16.16 -4.24
CA GLU A 222 -10.24 14.85 -4.86
C GLU A 222 -9.28 14.95 -6.06
N GLN A 223 -8.08 14.43 -5.91
CA GLN A 223 -7.13 14.32 -7.01
C GLN A 223 -7.16 12.89 -7.55
N GLN A 224 -6.95 12.78 -8.85
CA GLN A 224 -6.88 11.50 -9.53
C GLN A 224 -5.62 10.77 -9.08
N VAL A 225 -5.77 9.60 -8.46
CA VAL A 225 -4.62 8.77 -8.03
C VAL A 225 -3.86 8.32 -9.28
N PRO A 226 -2.56 8.58 -9.38
CA PRO A 226 -1.76 8.20 -10.54
C PRO A 226 -1.74 6.69 -10.76
N PHE A 227 -1.55 6.25 -12.01
CA PHE A 227 -1.52 4.84 -12.40
C PHE A 227 -0.47 4.03 -11.61
N LEU A 228 0.77 4.53 -11.52
CA LEU A 228 1.84 3.87 -10.75
C LEU A 228 1.46 3.66 -9.28
N SER A 229 0.82 4.65 -8.64
CA SER A 229 0.40 4.52 -7.23
C SER A 229 -0.57 3.36 -7.04
N ARG A 230 -1.51 3.20 -7.97
CA ARG A 230 -2.47 2.08 -7.94
C ARG A 230 -1.82 0.73 -8.20
N LEU A 231 -0.82 0.68 -9.09
CA LEU A 231 -0.07 -0.54 -9.37
C LEU A 231 0.76 -0.99 -8.17
N VAL A 232 1.51 -0.07 -7.56
CA VAL A 232 2.38 -0.33 -6.41
C VAL A 232 1.59 -0.92 -5.23
N GLU A 233 0.37 -0.46 -5.00
CA GLU A 233 -0.51 -0.96 -3.95
C GLU A 233 -0.85 -2.46 -4.08
N HIS A 234 -0.83 -3.00 -5.30
CA HIS A 234 -1.25 -4.37 -5.59
C HIS A 234 -0.09 -5.31 -5.97
N LEU A 235 1.17 -4.83 -5.94
CA LEU A 235 2.31 -5.67 -6.28
C LEU A 235 2.45 -6.84 -5.29
N PRO A 236 2.68 -8.06 -5.79
CA PRO A 236 2.87 -9.24 -4.95
C PRO A 236 4.14 -9.10 -4.11
N ARG A 237 4.19 -9.78 -2.97
CA ARG A 237 5.41 -9.89 -2.17
C ARG A 237 6.48 -10.62 -2.96
N ALA A 238 7.73 -10.18 -2.82
CA ALA A 238 8.86 -10.96 -3.29
C ALA A 238 9.06 -12.16 -2.32
N ALA A 239 9.17 -13.38 -2.85
CA ALA A 239 9.44 -14.57 -2.03
C ALA A 239 10.90 -14.57 -1.57
N GLN A 240 11.32 -13.61 -0.74
CA GLN A 240 12.69 -13.37 -0.31
C GLN A 240 12.75 -13.02 1.18
N THR A 241 13.92 -12.61 1.64
CA THR A 241 14.14 -12.24 3.04
C THR A 241 13.39 -10.95 3.42
N TRP A 242 13.21 -10.74 4.72
CA TRP A 242 12.56 -9.55 5.25
C TRP A 242 13.27 -8.24 4.85
N GLU A 243 14.58 -8.26 4.77
CA GLU A 243 15.40 -7.12 4.33
C GLU A 243 15.07 -6.74 2.88
N CYS A 244 14.84 -7.72 2.01
CA CYS A 244 14.41 -7.51 0.63
C CYS A 244 13.03 -6.86 0.55
N GLU A 245 12.08 -7.30 1.38
CA GLU A 245 10.74 -6.68 1.45
C GLU A 245 10.79 -5.24 1.95
N GLN A 246 11.63 -4.93 2.95
CA GLN A 246 11.86 -3.56 3.40
C GLN A 246 12.45 -2.68 2.30
N TYR A 247 13.40 -3.22 1.55
CA TYR A 247 14.00 -2.51 0.41
C TYR A 247 12.98 -2.21 -0.67
N LEU A 248 12.16 -3.20 -1.06
CA LEU A 248 11.11 -3.00 -2.06
C LEU A 248 10.02 -2.02 -1.59
N ALA A 249 9.71 -1.98 -0.31
CA ALA A 249 8.80 -0.97 0.24
C ALA A 249 9.38 0.45 0.16
N LEU A 250 10.71 0.61 0.20
CA LEU A 250 11.34 1.90 -0.10
C LEU A 250 11.28 2.24 -1.59
N VAL A 251 11.47 1.25 -2.47
CA VAL A 251 11.29 1.42 -3.93
C VAL A 251 9.86 1.88 -4.23
N ASP A 252 8.85 1.24 -3.62
CA ASP A 252 7.45 1.67 -3.75
C ASP A 252 7.29 3.16 -3.41
N ARG A 253 7.89 3.61 -2.31
CA ARG A 253 7.81 5.00 -1.84
C ARG A 253 8.49 6.00 -2.78
N VAL A 254 9.66 5.65 -3.31
CA VAL A 254 10.37 6.48 -4.31
C VAL A 254 9.54 6.63 -5.58
N LEU A 255 8.90 5.56 -6.02
CA LEU A 255 8.09 5.59 -7.24
C LEU A 255 6.80 6.41 -7.11
N LEU A 256 6.26 6.53 -5.91
CA LEU A 256 5.12 7.42 -5.65
C LEU A 256 5.48 8.89 -5.91
N ASP A 257 6.73 9.27 -5.73
CA ASP A 257 7.25 10.63 -5.96
C ASP A 257 7.32 11.03 -7.46
N ARG A 258 7.45 10.08 -8.39
CA ARG A 258 7.59 10.33 -9.84
C ARG A 258 8.74 11.25 -10.26
N VAL A 259 9.59 11.68 -9.36
CA VAL A 259 10.75 12.52 -9.63
C VAL A 259 12.01 11.71 -9.43
N VAL A 260 12.50 11.10 -10.50
CA VAL A 260 13.76 10.38 -10.48
C VAL A 260 14.91 11.37 -10.37
N CYS A 261 15.50 11.48 -9.20
CA CYS A 261 16.67 12.30 -9.00
C CYS A 261 17.87 11.48 -8.50
N VAL A 262 19.08 11.99 -8.72
CA VAL A 262 20.34 11.33 -8.27
C VAL A 262 20.31 11.04 -6.77
N ARG A 263 19.65 11.89 -5.97
CA ARG A 263 19.56 11.71 -4.51
C ARG A 263 18.74 10.46 -4.14
N GLU A 264 17.72 10.12 -4.90
CA GLU A 264 16.88 8.93 -4.64
C GLU A 264 17.63 7.66 -4.99
N GLN A 265 18.41 7.68 -6.08
CA GLN A 265 19.28 6.55 -6.42
C GLN A 265 20.35 6.33 -5.35
N ASP A 266 21.02 7.41 -4.89
CA ASP A 266 21.98 7.34 -3.79
C ASP A 266 21.31 6.83 -2.51
N ALA A 267 20.10 7.25 -2.27
CA ALA A 267 19.28 6.88 -1.14
C ALA A 267 18.91 5.40 -1.13
N LEU A 268 18.48 4.86 -2.27
CA LEU A 268 18.23 3.42 -2.41
C LEU A 268 19.53 2.60 -2.24
N ALA A 269 20.66 3.10 -2.76
CA ALA A 269 21.94 2.44 -2.58
C ALA A 269 22.37 2.42 -1.09
N ALA A 270 22.16 3.52 -0.35
CA ALA A 270 22.42 3.57 1.08
C ALA A 270 21.52 2.61 1.85
N ALA A 271 20.23 2.56 1.53
CA ALA A 271 19.29 1.63 2.16
C ALA A 271 19.66 0.16 1.89
N ALA A 272 20.07 -0.18 0.67
CA ALA A 272 20.55 -1.53 0.37
C ALA A 272 21.77 -1.91 1.24
N CYS A 273 22.72 -0.98 1.42
CA CYS A 273 23.87 -1.19 2.29
C CYS A 273 23.46 -1.41 3.76
N GLU A 274 22.54 -0.58 4.28
CA GLU A 274 22.04 -0.70 5.67
C GLU A 274 21.33 -2.03 5.92
N LEU A 275 20.59 -2.53 4.91
CA LEU A 275 19.86 -3.79 4.95
C LEU A 275 20.76 -5.01 4.64
N GLY A 276 22.05 -4.80 4.36
CA GLY A 276 22.98 -5.87 3.99
C GLY A 276 22.69 -6.50 2.64
N ILE A 277 22.01 -5.79 1.74
CA ILE A 277 21.67 -6.22 0.39
C ILE A 277 22.84 -5.87 -0.53
N ASP A 278 23.48 -6.88 -1.12
CA ASP A 278 24.53 -6.65 -2.09
C ASP A 278 23.99 -6.22 -3.46
N ARG A 279 24.89 -5.72 -4.32
CA ARG A 279 24.52 -5.21 -5.64
C ARG A 279 23.83 -6.26 -6.54
N CYS A 280 24.24 -7.52 -6.46
CA CYS A 280 23.63 -8.57 -7.29
C CYS A 280 22.20 -8.85 -6.85
N THR A 281 21.99 -8.91 -5.54
CA THR A 281 20.64 -9.06 -4.94
C THR A 281 19.77 -7.87 -5.25
N ALA A 282 20.27 -6.64 -5.11
CA ALA A 282 19.52 -5.42 -5.43
C ALA A 282 19.08 -5.40 -6.91
N LEU A 283 20.00 -5.72 -7.84
CA LEU A 283 19.66 -5.80 -9.26
C LEU A 283 18.64 -6.90 -9.57
N ALA A 284 18.73 -8.06 -8.92
CA ALA A 284 17.74 -9.11 -9.07
C ALA A 284 16.36 -8.66 -8.57
N LEU A 285 16.30 -7.93 -7.45
CA LEU A 285 15.07 -7.33 -6.94
C LEU A 285 14.49 -6.30 -7.92
N HIS A 286 15.33 -5.43 -8.49
CA HIS A 286 14.91 -4.44 -9.48
C HIS A 286 14.31 -5.11 -10.73
N HIS A 287 14.94 -6.17 -11.24
CA HIS A 287 14.37 -6.92 -12.36
C HIS A 287 13.03 -7.57 -12.00
N THR A 288 12.94 -8.21 -10.84
CA THR A 288 11.70 -8.83 -10.37
C THR A 288 10.59 -7.77 -10.21
N TYR A 289 10.94 -6.60 -9.72
CA TYR A 289 10.02 -5.48 -9.56
C TYR A 289 9.51 -4.97 -10.92
N LEU A 290 10.41 -4.75 -11.87
CA LEU A 290 10.05 -4.33 -13.24
C LEU A 290 9.18 -5.39 -13.95
N ASP A 291 9.50 -6.68 -13.76
CA ASP A 291 8.73 -7.78 -14.31
C ASP A 291 7.30 -7.80 -13.73
N ALA A 292 7.14 -7.58 -12.43
CA ALA A 292 5.83 -7.49 -11.78
C ALA A 292 5.00 -6.29 -12.29
N LEU A 293 5.62 -5.12 -12.46
CA LEU A 293 4.98 -3.95 -13.06
C LEU A 293 4.56 -4.19 -14.51
N ALA A 294 5.43 -4.83 -15.32
CA ALA A 294 5.10 -5.16 -16.71
C ALA A 294 3.93 -6.15 -16.80
N HIS A 295 3.83 -7.13 -15.89
CA HIS A 295 2.69 -8.04 -15.81
C HIS A 295 1.40 -7.29 -15.44
N ALA A 296 1.47 -6.37 -14.50
CA ALA A 296 0.33 -5.56 -14.10
C ALA A 296 -0.13 -4.60 -15.21
N ALA A 297 0.82 -3.98 -15.94
CA ALA A 297 0.52 -3.15 -17.10
C ALA A 297 -0.09 -3.97 -18.26
N TRP A 298 0.26 -5.25 -18.36
CA TRP A 298 -0.28 -6.15 -19.40
C TRP A 298 -1.62 -6.80 -19.02
N ALA A 299 -2.13 -6.55 -17.80
CA ALA A 299 -3.30 -7.27 -17.27
C ALA A 299 -4.57 -7.14 -18.11
N ASP A 300 -4.74 -6.02 -18.83
CA ASP A 300 -5.87 -5.79 -19.75
C ASP A 300 -5.55 -6.19 -21.21
N GLY A 301 -4.32 -6.67 -21.49
CA GLY A 301 -3.84 -7.12 -22.79
C GLY A 301 -3.37 -5.99 -23.72
N VAL A 302 -3.28 -4.74 -23.25
CA VAL A 302 -2.80 -3.58 -24.00
C VAL A 302 -1.94 -2.72 -23.10
N VAL A 303 -0.69 -2.48 -23.50
CA VAL A 303 0.17 -1.51 -22.80
C VAL A 303 0.08 -0.17 -23.51
N THR A 304 -0.35 0.85 -22.82
CA THR A 304 -0.49 2.21 -23.34
C THR A 304 0.85 2.95 -23.40
N ASP A 305 0.93 4.02 -24.20
CA ASP A 305 2.13 4.87 -24.24
C ASP A 305 2.45 5.51 -22.87
N ALA A 306 1.43 5.78 -22.07
CA ALA A 306 1.58 6.31 -20.70
C ALA A 306 2.21 5.27 -19.76
N GLU A 307 1.77 4.03 -19.83
CA GLU A 307 2.34 2.92 -19.04
C GLU A 307 3.78 2.61 -19.48
N ILE A 308 4.08 2.70 -20.77
CA ILE A 308 5.46 2.57 -21.26
C ILE A 308 6.34 3.71 -20.73
N ALA A 309 5.81 4.93 -20.65
CA ALA A 309 6.54 6.06 -20.05
C ALA A 309 6.80 5.82 -18.56
N ASP A 310 5.78 5.38 -17.79
CA ASP A 310 5.91 5.04 -16.38
C ASP A 310 6.94 3.90 -16.17
N LEU A 311 6.93 2.85 -17.00
CA LEU A 311 7.93 1.76 -16.94
C LEU A 311 9.36 2.25 -17.25
N ARG A 312 9.52 3.27 -18.12
CA ARG A 312 10.83 3.89 -18.39
C ARG A 312 11.34 4.66 -17.17
N ASP A 313 10.49 5.46 -16.56
CA ASP A 313 10.84 6.22 -15.36
C ASP A 313 11.27 5.28 -14.23
N VAL A 314 10.56 4.16 -14.06
CA VAL A 314 10.93 3.10 -13.10
C VAL A 314 12.27 2.46 -13.46
N ALA A 315 12.48 2.10 -14.71
CA ALA A 315 13.73 1.48 -15.15
C ALA A 315 14.93 2.41 -14.93
N ASP A 316 14.77 3.71 -15.25
CA ASP A 316 15.79 4.73 -15.05
C ASP A 316 16.12 4.90 -13.55
N LEU A 317 15.10 4.92 -12.67
CA LEU A 317 15.32 4.94 -11.22
C LEU A 317 16.10 3.73 -10.73
N LEU A 318 15.73 2.55 -11.20
CA LEU A 318 16.30 1.28 -10.78
C LEU A 318 17.62 0.94 -11.50
N CYS A 319 18.16 1.87 -12.31
CA CYS A 319 19.37 1.68 -13.14
C CYS A 319 19.28 0.47 -14.08
N LEU A 320 18.09 0.20 -14.62
CA LEU A 320 17.83 -0.81 -15.63
C LEU A 320 17.86 -0.22 -17.04
N THR A 321 17.99 -1.07 -18.03
CA THR A 321 18.13 -0.65 -19.43
C THR A 321 16.80 -0.72 -20.18
N PRO A 322 16.63 0.00 -21.31
CA PRO A 322 15.46 -0.15 -22.18
C PRO A 322 15.25 -1.60 -22.68
N ASP A 323 16.33 -2.38 -22.81
CA ASP A 323 16.23 -3.80 -23.18
C ASP A 323 15.57 -4.64 -22.07
N ASP A 324 15.74 -4.26 -20.79
CA ASP A 324 15.08 -4.91 -19.67
C ASP A 324 13.56 -4.67 -19.68
N ILE A 325 13.12 -3.47 -20.08
CA ILE A 325 11.69 -3.16 -20.27
C ILE A 325 11.12 -4.04 -21.39
N GLY A 326 11.82 -4.10 -22.53
CA GLY A 326 11.41 -4.94 -23.67
C GLY A 326 11.29 -6.41 -23.27
N ARG A 327 12.26 -6.91 -22.48
CA ARG A 327 12.27 -8.27 -21.94
C ARG A 327 11.09 -8.53 -20.99
N ALA A 328 10.83 -7.62 -20.06
CA ALA A 328 9.75 -7.72 -19.08
C ALA A 328 8.37 -7.72 -19.76
N LEU A 329 8.13 -6.79 -20.69
CA LEU A 329 6.89 -6.72 -21.46
C LEU A 329 6.69 -7.96 -22.35
N ALA A 330 7.76 -8.46 -22.98
CA ALA A 330 7.69 -9.69 -23.78
C ALA A 330 7.43 -10.93 -22.91
N ALA A 331 7.92 -10.97 -21.67
CA ALA A 331 7.63 -12.03 -20.72
C ALA A 331 6.17 -11.98 -20.25
N ALA A 332 5.66 -10.78 -19.91
CA ALA A 332 4.27 -10.56 -19.54
C ALA A 332 3.30 -10.97 -20.67
N ALA A 333 3.60 -10.55 -21.90
CA ALA A 333 2.81 -10.92 -23.08
C ALA A 333 2.75 -12.44 -23.32
N ARG A 334 3.90 -13.14 -23.14
CA ARG A 334 3.94 -14.61 -23.27
C ARG A 334 3.13 -15.29 -22.17
N SER A 335 3.29 -14.86 -20.92
CA SER A 335 2.54 -15.40 -19.79
C SER A 335 1.03 -15.25 -19.98
N ALA A 336 0.61 -14.11 -20.53
CA ALA A 336 -0.79 -13.86 -20.89
C ALA A 336 -1.28 -14.73 -22.05
N ALA A 337 -0.41 -15.08 -23.01
CA ALA A 337 -0.72 -15.90 -24.16
C ALA A 337 -0.72 -17.42 -23.86
N GLU A 338 0.13 -17.85 -22.92
CA GLU A 338 0.28 -19.27 -22.56
C GLU A 338 -0.81 -19.77 -21.60
N GLY A 339 -1.55 -18.88 -20.95
CA GLY A 339 -2.50 -19.22 -19.90
C GLY A 339 -1.81 -19.94 -18.73
N PRO A 340 -2.42 -20.13 -17.58
CA PRO A 340 -1.79 -20.86 -16.47
C PRO A 340 -1.51 -22.29 -16.89
N GLY A 341 -0.20 -22.62 -17.02
CA GLY A 341 0.26 -23.96 -17.38
C GLY A 341 -0.28 -25.01 -16.41
N CYS A 342 -0.71 -26.15 -16.98
CA CYS A 342 -1.24 -27.32 -16.28
C CYS A 342 -0.18 -28.02 -15.42
N ASP A 343 0.31 -27.43 -14.32
CA ASP A 343 1.02 -28.20 -13.30
C ASP A 343 1.10 -27.41 -11.98
N ALA A 344 -0.01 -27.34 -11.27
CA ALA A 344 -0.08 -27.32 -9.81
C ALA A 344 -1.56 -27.37 -9.40
N ALA A 345 -1.92 -28.40 -8.66
CA ALA A 345 -3.24 -28.51 -8.02
C ALA A 345 -3.31 -27.49 -6.86
N ALA A 346 -3.56 -26.23 -7.20
CA ALA A 346 -4.03 -25.19 -6.31
C ALA A 346 -5.33 -24.66 -6.91
N ALA A 347 -6.37 -24.57 -6.13
CA ALA A 347 -7.70 -24.16 -6.54
C ALA A 347 -7.63 -22.83 -7.31
N GLU A 348 -8.05 -22.84 -8.57
CA GLU A 348 -8.20 -21.64 -9.39
C GLU A 348 -9.12 -20.64 -8.65
N PRO A 349 -8.77 -19.35 -8.57
CA PRO A 349 -9.77 -18.34 -8.26
C PRO A 349 -10.88 -18.44 -9.31
N PRO A 350 -12.18 -18.29 -8.93
CA PRO A 350 -13.28 -18.46 -9.86
C PRO A 350 -13.13 -17.47 -11.02
N ARG A 351 -12.88 -18.01 -12.22
CA ARG A 351 -12.90 -17.21 -13.46
C ARG A 351 -14.29 -16.59 -13.58
N PHE A 352 -14.35 -15.28 -13.74
CA PHE A 352 -15.61 -14.62 -14.03
C PHE A 352 -16.15 -15.18 -15.35
N CYS A 353 -17.30 -15.78 -15.31
CA CYS A 353 -17.96 -16.34 -16.47
C CYS A 353 -19.33 -15.67 -16.64
N LEU A 354 -19.60 -15.17 -17.84
CA LEU A 354 -20.92 -14.68 -18.20
C LEU A 354 -21.95 -15.83 -18.19
N ALA A 355 -23.13 -15.54 -17.68
CA ALA A 355 -24.29 -16.44 -17.68
C ALA A 355 -25.45 -15.82 -18.48
N PRO A 356 -26.31 -16.63 -19.12
CA PRO A 356 -27.48 -16.09 -19.78
C PRO A 356 -28.37 -15.30 -18.82
N GLY A 357 -28.73 -14.07 -19.21
CA GLY A 357 -29.55 -13.18 -18.39
C GLY A 357 -28.71 -12.23 -17.48
N ASP A 358 -27.40 -12.32 -17.48
CA ASP A 358 -26.55 -11.39 -16.72
C ASP A 358 -26.77 -9.96 -17.15
N LEU A 359 -26.85 -9.06 -16.14
CA LEU A 359 -26.97 -7.64 -16.36
C LEU A 359 -25.60 -7.02 -16.61
N VAL A 360 -25.45 -6.35 -17.74
CA VAL A 360 -24.21 -5.64 -18.12
C VAL A 360 -24.48 -4.15 -18.32
N VAL A 361 -23.51 -3.31 -17.93
CA VAL A 361 -23.63 -1.84 -18.07
C VAL A 361 -22.49 -1.31 -18.89
N PHE A 362 -22.80 -0.49 -19.90
CA PHE A 362 -21.84 0.19 -20.74
C PHE A 362 -21.67 1.65 -20.32
N THR A 363 -20.41 2.13 -20.22
CA THR A 363 -20.08 3.51 -19.77
C THR A 363 -18.86 4.07 -20.51
N GLY A 364 -18.85 5.40 -20.71
CA GLY A 364 -17.78 6.10 -21.46
C GLY A 364 -18.03 6.19 -22.95
N ASP A 365 -17.10 6.90 -23.64
CA ASP A 365 -17.11 7.04 -25.11
C ASP A 365 -16.34 5.86 -25.71
N MET A 366 -17.06 4.86 -26.13
CA MET A 366 -16.55 3.59 -26.62
C MET A 366 -16.11 3.66 -28.09
N ALA A 367 -15.18 2.81 -28.49
CA ALA A 367 -14.72 2.70 -29.87
C ALA A 367 -15.84 2.25 -30.83
N LEU A 368 -16.71 1.34 -30.37
CA LEU A 368 -17.95 1.01 -31.07
C LEU A 368 -19.12 1.77 -30.43
N PRO A 369 -20.12 2.19 -31.24
CA PRO A 369 -21.33 2.81 -30.70
C PRO A 369 -21.98 1.95 -29.63
N ARG A 370 -22.42 2.58 -28.52
CA ARG A 370 -23.09 1.86 -27.41
C ARG A 370 -24.22 0.96 -27.86
N ASP A 371 -25.02 1.42 -28.84
CA ASP A 371 -26.17 0.65 -29.36
C ASP A 371 -25.72 -0.66 -30.02
N GLU A 372 -24.54 -0.68 -30.62
CA GLU A 372 -23.97 -1.87 -31.23
C GLU A 372 -23.51 -2.87 -30.16
N TRP A 373 -22.90 -2.41 -29.08
CA TRP A 373 -22.55 -3.25 -27.94
C TRP A 373 -23.79 -3.83 -27.24
N VAL A 374 -24.84 -3.02 -27.10
CA VAL A 374 -26.12 -3.47 -26.54
C VAL A 374 -26.74 -4.56 -27.42
N ALA A 375 -26.69 -4.38 -28.74
CA ALA A 375 -27.20 -5.38 -29.68
C ALA A 375 -26.42 -6.70 -29.61
N ARG A 376 -25.08 -6.64 -29.54
CA ARG A 376 -24.20 -7.83 -29.37
C ARG A 376 -24.46 -8.56 -28.05
N ALA A 377 -24.54 -7.83 -26.94
CA ALA A 377 -24.88 -8.41 -25.63
C ALA A 377 -26.24 -9.10 -25.65
N TRP A 378 -27.23 -8.49 -26.28
CA TRP A 378 -28.59 -9.04 -26.42
C TRP A 378 -28.61 -10.29 -27.29
N ALA A 379 -27.91 -10.29 -28.41
CA ALA A 379 -27.76 -11.44 -29.28
C ALA A 379 -27.12 -12.64 -28.58
N ALA A 380 -26.27 -12.39 -27.61
CA ALA A 380 -25.64 -13.39 -26.74
C ALA A 380 -26.50 -13.79 -25.53
N GLY A 381 -27.71 -13.24 -25.34
CA GLY A 381 -28.60 -13.56 -24.21
C GLY A 381 -28.27 -12.80 -22.91
N LEU A 382 -27.45 -11.75 -22.97
CA LEU A 382 -27.17 -10.83 -21.84
C LEU A 382 -28.18 -9.68 -21.84
N VAL A 383 -28.33 -8.98 -20.73
CA VAL A 383 -29.26 -7.85 -20.59
C VAL A 383 -28.50 -6.56 -20.31
N ALA A 384 -28.51 -5.63 -21.28
CA ALA A 384 -27.92 -4.30 -21.09
C ALA A 384 -28.79 -3.46 -20.15
N HIS A 385 -28.18 -2.93 -19.08
CA HIS A 385 -28.87 -2.12 -18.07
C HIS A 385 -28.34 -0.68 -18.06
N PRO A 386 -29.20 0.35 -17.94
CA PRO A 386 -28.78 1.74 -18.04
C PRO A 386 -27.99 2.27 -16.84
N THR A 387 -28.13 1.63 -15.68
CA THR A 387 -27.51 2.09 -14.42
C THR A 387 -26.87 0.94 -13.65
N VAL A 388 -25.80 1.24 -12.90
CA VAL A 388 -25.15 0.26 -12.02
C VAL A 388 -25.99 0.04 -10.77
N THR A 389 -26.34 -1.24 -10.52
CA THR A 389 -27.05 -1.72 -9.33
C THR A 389 -26.33 -2.95 -8.79
N LYS A 390 -26.54 -3.34 -7.55
CA LYS A 390 -25.93 -4.55 -6.95
C LYS A 390 -26.23 -5.87 -7.68
N LYS A 391 -27.13 -5.84 -8.67
CA LYS A 391 -27.48 -7.01 -9.50
C LYS A 391 -26.73 -7.04 -10.83
N VAL A 392 -25.96 -6.00 -11.15
CA VAL A 392 -25.15 -5.95 -12.36
C VAL A 392 -23.97 -6.91 -12.19
N ALA A 393 -23.77 -7.79 -13.16
CA ALA A 393 -22.69 -8.76 -13.14
C ALA A 393 -21.38 -8.19 -13.66
N LEU A 394 -21.44 -7.23 -14.61
CA LEU A 394 -20.26 -6.68 -15.26
C LEU A 394 -20.51 -5.25 -15.72
N VAL A 395 -19.52 -4.37 -15.57
CA VAL A 395 -19.50 -3.05 -16.17
C VAL A 395 -18.44 -2.99 -17.25
N ILE A 396 -18.82 -2.52 -18.43
CA ILE A 396 -17.93 -2.33 -19.58
C ILE A 396 -17.67 -0.83 -19.70
N ALA A 397 -16.43 -0.43 -19.55
CA ALA A 397 -16.00 0.95 -19.62
C ALA A 397 -15.04 1.17 -20.79
N ALA A 398 -15.18 2.29 -21.49
CA ALA A 398 -14.21 2.71 -22.49
C ALA A 398 -12.82 2.89 -21.87
N ASP A 399 -12.80 3.41 -20.65
CA ASP A 399 -11.66 3.49 -19.76
C ASP A 399 -12.10 2.97 -18.39
N PRO A 400 -11.65 1.75 -17.96
CA PRO A 400 -11.99 1.15 -16.66
C PRO A 400 -11.54 2.01 -15.49
N ASP A 401 -10.50 2.79 -15.71
CA ASP A 401 -9.90 3.68 -14.74
C ASP A 401 -10.55 5.08 -14.72
N SER A 402 -11.48 5.34 -15.66
CA SER A 402 -12.26 6.56 -15.62
C SER A 402 -13.12 6.57 -14.36
N LEU A 403 -12.98 7.60 -13.54
CA LEU A 403 -13.83 7.85 -12.37
C LEU A 403 -15.25 8.29 -12.77
N SER A 404 -15.80 7.71 -13.85
CA SER A 404 -17.21 7.98 -14.22
C SER A 404 -18.11 7.54 -13.06
N GLY A 405 -19.19 8.27 -12.82
CA GLY A 405 -20.13 7.95 -11.73
C GLY A 405 -20.66 6.50 -11.76
N LYS A 406 -20.59 5.82 -12.93
CA LYS A 406 -20.94 4.42 -13.08
C LYS A 406 -19.79 3.49 -12.69
N ALA A 407 -18.54 3.85 -13.05
CA ALA A 407 -17.36 3.06 -12.67
C ALA A 407 -17.15 3.10 -11.15
N ARG A 408 -17.24 4.27 -10.51
CA ARG A 408 -17.21 4.37 -9.04
C ARG A 408 -18.25 3.49 -8.39
N LYS A 409 -19.49 3.57 -8.85
CA LYS A 409 -20.57 2.78 -8.26
C LYS A 409 -20.41 1.28 -8.46
N ALA A 410 -19.72 0.87 -9.54
CA ALA A 410 -19.37 -0.52 -9.77
C ALA A 410 -18.29 -0.97 -8.78
N ALA A 411 -17.25 -0.16 -8.56
CA ALA A 411 -16.22 -0.41 -7.56
C ALA A 411 -16.81 -0.49 -6.15
N ASP A 412 -17.67 0.45 -5.75
CA ASP A 412 -18.39 0.44 -4.45
C ASP A 412 -19.22 -0.83 -4.21
N TYR A 413 -19.66 -1.47 -5.28
CA TYR A 413 -20.47 -2.69 -5.21
C TYR A 413 -19.66 -3.97 -5.44
N GLY A 414 -18.32 -3.85 -5.64
CA GLY A 414 -17.45 -4.99 -5.95
C GLY A 414 -17.77 -5.64 -7.29
N ILE A 415 -18.32 -4.88 -8.26
CA ILE A 415 -18.69 -5.37 -9.58
C ILE A 415 -17.49 -5.24 -10.51
N PRO A 416 -17.06 -6.31 -11.21
CA PRO A 416 -15.97 -6.24 -12.15
C PRO A 416 -16.18 -5.17 -13.21
N ILE A 417 -15.11 -4.41 -13.53
CA ILE A 417 -15.09 -3.42 -14.59
C ILE A 417 -14.09 -3.91 -15.64
N VAL A 418 -14.48 -3.94 -16.88
CA VAL A 418 -13.64 -4.42 -17.99
C VAL A 418 -13.63 -3.44 -19.15
N THR A 419 -12.59 -3.51 -19.99
CA THR A 419 -12.53 -2.78 -21.25
C THR A 419 -13.47 -3.39 -22.30
N GLU A 420 -13.79 -2.62 -23.37
CA GLU A 420 -14.52 -3.13 -24.54
C GLU A 420 -13.87 -4.38 -25.14
N ARG A 421 -12.54 -4.39 -25.19
CA ARG A 421 -11.75 -5.50 -25.76
C ARG A 421 -11.83 -6.75 -24.88
N ALA A 422 -11.72 -6.59 -23.56
CA ALA A 422 -11.87 -7.71 -22.63
C ALA A 422 -13.28 -8.28 -22.66
N PHE A 423 -14.30 -7.40 -22.77
CA PHE A 423 -15.69 -7.84 -22.95
C PHE A 423 -15.92 -8.58 -24.27
N ALA A 424 -15.30 -8.14 -25.38
CA ALA A 424 -15.36 -8.86 -26.65
C ALA A 424 -14.83 -10.29 -26.48
N GLY A 425 -13.68 -10.48 -25.83
CA GLY A 425 -13.15 -11.81 -25.54
C GLY A 425 -14.05 -12.66 -24.65
N LEU A 426 -14.61 -12.08 -23.57
CA LEU A 426 -15.57 -12.77 -22.70
C LEU A 426 -16.85 -13.18 -23.45
N LEU A 427 -17.29 -12.36 -24.41
CA LEU A 427 -18.47 -12.62 -25.23
C LEU A 427 -18.21 -13.75 -26.24
N ASP A 428 -17.03 -13.77 -26.87
CA ASP A 428 -16.61 -14.82 -27.78
C ASP A 428 -16.46 -16.16 -27.06
N ASP A 429 -15.84 -16.16 -25.87
CA ASP A 429 -15.74 -17.35 -25.00
C ASP A 429 -17.12 -17.85 -24.54
N PHE A 430 -18.03 -16.93 -24.26
CA PHE A 430 -19.39 -17.26 -23.86
C PHE A 430 -20.20 -17.88 -25.01
N LEU A 431 -20.02 -17.39 -26.23
CA LEU A 431 -20.74 -17.91 -27.42
C LEU A 431 -20.15 -19.22 -27.94
N THR A 432 -18.93 -19.59 -27.56
CA THR A 432 -18.25 -20.83 -27.96
C THR A 432 -18.50 -22.00 -27.01
N ARG A 433 -19.11 -21.73 -25.86
CA ARG A 433 -19.56 -22.75 -24.88
C ARG A 433 -20.97 -23.23 -25.14
#